data_bf30ab870842cfca9612a8c257d49c56
#
_entry.id   bf30ab870842cfca9612a8c257d49c56
#
_cell.length_a   1.000
_cell.length_b   1.000
_cell.length_c   1.000
_cell.angle_alpha   90.00
_cell.angle_beta   90.00
_cell.angle_gamma   90.00
#
_symmetry.space_group_name_H-M   'P 1'
#
loop_
_entity.id
_entity.type
_entity.pdbx_description
1 polymer ?
#
loop_
_entity_poly.entity_id
_entity_poly.type
_entity_poly.pdbx_seq_one_letter_code
_entity_poly.pdbx_strand_id
1 'polypeptide(L)'
;MFRGKVKIDPRTARIIRFTSLIIPPLLTTYTCIIHFSKIDSFRYPTTDFAVLGIMIPWVIAGIVQFIFPIKYKRGAWLYLAVNHVLVMLTLLFISSFSTSLTPLWTVLFLVSYIYFSKRGLWFSIALLILTSLLDSTLHFSPGVFATNTVIAAGVVALGLTAVALGRVQEINSSRSQAREALQRDRILTLVNNLADAILSIDKDGVVRVYNAACLNLLDTNADLNGKHIKEILTLQDKSGATVDIMKDLKANRGVAIRDDVTLDLEGDVLRIELTYSPIRSSYSMSKTTSSQNQDGYILILRDITKTKSLEEERDEFISVVSHELRTPITIMEGTLSNLQIMLGRPDIGETVLKDSLDAAHEQVVYLAKMVNDLSTLSRAERGVADTPETITVRALVDDLYKEYAPQAEAKKLHFNLDLDSHLGHVSASSLYLKELLQNFITNALKYTKEGSITFRVARKDDHLTFEVKDTGIGISKSDQGKIFNKFYRSEDYRTRETSGTGLGLYVAAKLAKKLGTKIDFHSRLNHGSNFSFVLPVESSDKR
;
A
#
# COMPACT_ATOMS: atom_id res chain seq x y z
N MET A 1 -24.71 15.62 -45.60
CA MET A 1 -24.14 14.30 -45.31
C MET A 1 -22.65 14.18 -45.70
N PHE A 2 -22.17 14.92 -46.68
CA PHE A 2 -20.82 14.82 -47.25
C PHE A 2 -19.81 15.88 -46.78
N ARG A 3 -20.16 16.74 -45.81
CA ARG A 3 -19.24 17.72 -45.22
C ARG A 3 -18.54 17.09 -44.00
N GLY A 4 -17.23 16.92 -44.04
CA GLY A 4 -16.39 16.42 -42.92
C GLY A 4 -15.14 15.71 -43.39
N LYS A 5 -14.15 15.61 -42.47
CA LYS A 5 -12.94 14.82 -42.70
C LYS A 5 -13.24 13.32 -42.61
N VAL A 6 -12.52 12.52 -43.37
CA VAL A 6 -12.57 11.07 -43.29
C VAL A 6 -11.71 10.65 -42.06
N LYS A 7 -12.29 9.85 -41.16
CA LYS A 7 -11.59 9.25 -40.03
C LYS A 7 -11.25 7.80 -40.40
N ILE A 8 -10.05 7.56 -40.90
CA ILE A 8 -9.53 6.23 -41.22
C ILE A 8 -8.14 6.13 -40.58
N ASP A 9 -7.84 4.95 -40.06
CA ASP A 9 -6.49 4.64 -39.56
C ASP A 9 -5.45 4.84 -40.66
N PRO A 10 -4.29 5.47 -40.35
CA PRO A 10 -3.23 5.72 -41.34
C PRO A 10 -2.72 4.48 -42.09
N ARG A 11 -2.72 3.31 -41.45
CA ARG A 11 -2.32 2.03 -42.08
C ARG A 11 -3.36 1.61 -43.12
N THR A 12 -4.63 1.64 -42.77
CA THR A 12 -5.75 1.32 -43.70
C THR A 12 -5.78 2.29 -44.88
N ALA A 13 -5.59 3.58 -44.65
CA ALA A 13 -5.51 4.57 -45.73
C ALA A 13 -4.34 4.28 -46.69
N ARG A 14 -3.19 3.83 -46.17
CA ARG A 14 -2.06 3.42 -47.00
C ARG A 14 -2.37 2.20 -47.85
N ILE A 15 -2.99 1.18 -47.27
CA ILE A 15 -3.41 -0.03 -48.02
C ILE A 15 -4.34 0.34 -49.17
N ILE A 16 -5.38 1.14 -48.93
CA ILE A 16 -6.32 1.58 -49.98
C ILE A 16 -5.61 2.33 -51.11
N ARG A 17 -4.61 3.16 -50.78
CA ARG A 17 -3.81 3.86 -51.79
C ARG A 17 -2.99 2.91 -52.65
N PHE A 18 -2.34 1.92 -52.06
CA PHE A 18 -1.56 0.93 -52.83
C PHE A 18 -2.43 0.02 -53.64
N THR A 19 -3.57 -0.42 -53.15
CA THR A 19 -4.52 -1.24 -53.88
C THR A 19 -5.13 -0.47 -55.09
N SER A 20 -5.39 0.84 -54.94
CA SER A 20 -5.87 1.67 -56.04
C SER A 20 -4.83 1.90 -57.14
N LEU A 21 -3.53 1.78 -56.86
CA LEU A 21 -2.47 1.84 -57.86
C LEU A 21 -2.29 0.50 -58.61
N ILE A 22 -2.46 -0.63 -57.92
CA ILE A 22 -2.13 -1.97 -58.46
C ILE A 22 -3.32 -2.59 -59.21
N ILE A 23 -4.51 -2.52 -58.65
CA ILE A 23 -5.70 -3.24 -59.21
C ILE A 23 -6.08 -2.74 -60.60
N PRO A 24 -6.28 -1.44 -60.89
CA PRO A 24 -6.69 -0.99 -62.21
C PRO A 24 -5.71 -1.35 -63.33
N PRO A 25 -4.40 -1.13 -63.22
CA PRO A 25 -3.47 -1.55 -64.28
C PRO A 25 -3.45 -3.06 -64.52
N LEU A 26 -3.52 -3.86 -63.43
CA LEU A 26 -3.52 -5.33 -63.52
C LEU A 26 -4.78 -5.80 -64.30
N LEU A 27 -5.96 -5.25 -63.98
CA LEU A 27 -7.20 -5.58 -64.66
C LEU A 27 -7.23 -5.08 -66.11
N THR A 28 -6.65 -3.90 -66.35
CA THR A 28 -6.49 -3.37 -67.71
C THR A 28 -5.64 -4.30 -68.55
N THR A 29 -4.50 -4.74 -68.01
CA THR A 29 -3.58 -5.68 -68.69
C THR A 29 -4.31 -7.00 -68.96
N TYR A 30 -4.99 -7.57 -67.98
CA TYR A 30 -5.78 -8.80 -68.12
C TYR A 30 -6.84 -8.67 -69.21
N THR A 31 -7.64 -7.59 -69.20
CA THR A 31 -8.70 -7.33 -70.16
C THR A 31 -8.14 -7.13 -71.56
N CYS A 32 -7.02 -6.41 -71.71
CA CYS A 32 -6.35 -6.24 -72.99
C CYS A 32 -5.78 -7.57 -73.56
N ILE A 33 -5.16 -8.40 -72.72
CA ILE A 33 -4.67 -9.72 -73.12
C ILE A 33 -5.80 -10.58 -73.67
N ILE A 34 -6.93 -10.69 -72.94
CA ILE A 34 -8.08 -11.48 -73.39
C ILE A 34 -8.64 -10.93 -74.71
N HIS A 35 -8.84 -9.62 -74.81
CA HIS A 35 -9.36 -8.97 -75.99
C HIS A 35 -8.51 -9.18 -77.25
N PHE A 36 -7.19 -8.91 -77.15
CA PHE A 36 -6.30 -9.01 -78.30
C PHE A 36 -5.92 -10.46 -78.65
N SER A 37 -5.88 -11.38 -77.65
CA SER A 37 -5.58 -12.80 -77.90
C SER A 37 -6.74 -13.60 -78.41
N LYS A 38 -7.96 -13.03 -78.47
CA LYS A 38 -9.21 -13.72 -78.87
C LYS A 38 -9.47 -15.02 -78.08
N ILE A 39 -8.96 -15.10 -76.84
CA ILE A 39 -9.04 -16.30 -76.01
C ILE A 39 -10.49 -16.52 -75.53
N ASP A 40 -11.25 -15.45 -75.39
CA ASP A 40 -12.64 -15.50 -75.01
C ASP A 40 -13.46 -14.58 -75.92
N SER A 41 -14.64 -15.02 -76.37
CA SER A 41 -15.50 -14.16 -77.13
C SER A 41 -16.15 -13.14 -76.20
N PHE A 42 -15.68 -11.91 -76.26
CA PHE A 42 -16.43 -10.82 -75.67
C PHE A 42 -17.84 -10.89 -76.28
N ARG A 43 -18.84 -10.74 -75.43
CA ARG A 43 -20.23 -10.88 -75.77
C ARG A 43 -20.73 -9.90 -76.89
N TYR A 44 -19.97 -8.82 -77.05
CA TYR A 44 -20.14 -7.81 -78.04
C TYR A 44 -18.91 -7.64 -78.89
N PRO A 45 -19.07 -7.32 -80.19
CA PRO A 45 -17.97 -6.83 -81.01
C PRO A 45 -17.63 -5.42 -80.51
N THR A 46 -16.86 -5.38 -79.41
CA THR A 46 -16.39 -4.11 -78.84
C THR A 46 -15.25 -3.63 -79.70
N THR A 47 -15.31 -2.37 -80.12
CA THR A 47 -14.20 -1.71 -80.79
C THR A 47 -13.08 -1.49 -79.81
N ASP A 48 -11.82 -1.56 -80.24
CA ASP A 48 -10.63 -1.31 -79.41
C ASP A 48 -10.73 0.02 -78.67
N PHE A 49 -11.36 1.02 -79.28
CA PHE A 49 -11.66 2.31 -78.67
C PHE A 49 -12.61 2.25 -77.47
N ALA A 50 -13.59 1.37 -77.46
CA ALA A 50 -14.51 1.23 -76.35
C ALA A 50 -13.85 0.59 -75.13
N VAL A 51 -12.99 -0.42 -75.35
CA VAL A 51 -12.19 -1.05 -74.27
C VAL A 51 -11.24 -0.06 -73.68
N LEU A 52 -10.47 0.66 -74.49
CA LEU A 52 -9.54 1.68 -74.01
C LEU A 52 -10.25 2.85 -73.34
N GLY A 53 -11.43 3.26 -73.87
CA GLY A 53 -12.25 4.35 -73.31
C GLY A 53 -12.76 4.08 -71.89
N ILE A 54 -12.91 2.82 -71.45
CA ILE A 54 -13.27 2.44 -70.08
C ILE A 54 -12.04 2.18 -69.22
N MET A 55 -11.02 1.52 -69.76
CA MET A 55 -9.85 1.07 -69.00
C MET A 55 -8.90 2.22 -68.65
N ILE A 56 -8.62 3.17 -69.56
CA ILE A 56 -7.72 4.29 -69.33
C ILE A 56 -8.22 5.19 -68.17
N PRO A 57 -9.51 5.62 -68.14
CA PRO A 57 -10.02 6.36 -66.99
C PRO A 57 -9.88 5.64 -65.68
N TRP A 58 -9.97 4.29 -65.65
CA TRP A 58 -9.82 3.53 -64.42
C TRP A 58 -8.38 3.56 -63.90
N VAL A 59 -7.40 3.39 -64.76
CA VAL A 59 -5.96 3.55 -64.42
C VAL A 59 -5.67 4.97 -63.94
N ILE A 60 -6.18 5.97 -64.63
CA ILE A 60 -6.03 7.38 -64.24
C ILE A 60 -6.65 7.62 -62.85
N ALA A 61 -7.85 7.11 -62.54
CA ALA A 61 -8.52 7.23 -61.25
C ALA A 61 -7.65 6.58 -60.14
N GLY A 62 -7.05 5.43 -60.40
CA GLY A 62 -6.10 4.76 -59.48
C GLY A 62 -4.85 5.59 -59.17
N ILE A 63 -4.23 6.14 -60.22
CA ILE A 63 -3.05 7.02 -60.08
C ILE A 63 -3.37 8.31 -59.32
N VAL A 64 -4.48 8.95 -59.62
CA VAL A 64 -4.95 10.16 -58.93
C VAL A 64 -5.18 9.88 -57.46
N GLN A 65 -5.79 8.74 -57.12
CA GLN A 65 -6.02 8.33 -55.73
C GLN A 65 -4.69 8.04 -55.00
N PHE A 66 -3.70 7.50 -55.66
CA PHE A 66 -2.40 7.26 -55.10
C PHE A 66 -1.64 8.57 -54.79
N ILE A 67 -1.66 9.52 -55.70
CA ILE A 67 -0.98 10.83 -55.57
C ILE A 67 -1.74 11.70 -54.56
N PHE A 68 -3.04 11.81 -54.67
CA PHE A 68 -3.89 12.69 -53.87
C PHE A 68 -4.75 11.89 -52.87
N PRO A 69 -4.26 11.68 -51.64
CA PRO A 69 -5.01 10.93 -50.65
C PRO A 69 -6.34 11.62 -50.28
N ILE A 70 -7.37 10.84 -50.18
CA ILE A 70 -8.73 11.32 -49.86
C ILE A 70 -8.78 11.78 -48.41
N LYS A 71 -8.86 13.09 -48.17
CA LYS A 71 -8.97 13.71 -46.84
C LYS A 71 -10.40 14.03 -46.43
N TYR A 72 -11.31 14.19 -47.41
CA TYR A 72 -12.68 14.64 -47.19
C TYR A 72 -13.71 13.63 -47.70
N LYS A 73 -14.85 13.54 -47.05
CA LYS A 73 -15.94 12.64 -47.41
C LYS A 73 -16.50 12.84 -48.84
N ARG A 74 -16.46 14.10 -49.36
CA ARG A 74 -16.85 14.38 -50.75
C ARG A 74 -15.90 13.69 -51.75
N GLY A 75 -14.61 13.75 -51.52
CA GLY A 75 -13.62 13.08 -52.34
C GLY A 75 -13.76 11.55 -52.29
N ALA A 76 -14.03 10.99 -51.10
CA ALA A 76 -14.30 9.57 -50.95
C ALA A 76 -15.53 9.10 -51.71
N TRP A 77 -16.63 9.90 -51.69
CA TRP A 77 -17.83 9.60 -52.43
C TRP A 77 -17.61 9.63 -53.94
N LEU A 78 -16.92 10.67 -54.43
CA LEU A 78 -16.59 10.78 -55.86
C LEU A 78 -15.72 9.60 -56.34
N TYR A 79 -14.69 9.25 -55.57
CA TYR A 79 -13.84 8.11 -55.86
C TYR A 79 -14.62 6.80 -55.92
N LEU A 80 -15.49 6.53 -54.96
CA LEU A 80 -16.33 5.34 -54.96
C LEU A 80 -17.31 5.33 -56.11
N ALA A 81 -17.97 6.45 -56.39
CA ALA A 81 -18.91 6.56 -57.49
C ALA A 81 -18.24 6.28 -58.83
N VAL A 82 -17.09 6.88 -59.10
CA VAL A 82 -16.31 6.65 -60.34
C VAL A 82 -15.90 5.18 -60.44
N ASN A 83 -15.37 4.56 -59.40
CA ASN A 83 -14.97 3.15 -59.46
C ASN A 83 -16.16 2.20 -59.68
N HIS A 84 -17.30 2.44 -59.02
CA HIS A 84 -18.50 1.62 -59.23
C HIS A 84 -19.01 1.74 -60.66
N VAL A 85 -19.05 2.96 -61.22
CA VAL A 85 -19.48 3.17 -62.60
C VAL A 85 -18.52 2.49 -63.57
N LEU A 86 -17.20 2.63 -63.38
CA LEU A 86 -16.24 2.00 -64.27
C LEU A 86 -16.29 0.46 -64.21
N VAL A 87 -16.45 -0.12 -63.00
CA VAL A 87 -16.63 -1.57 -62.87
C VAL A 87 -17.95 -2.01 -63.48
N MET A 88 -19.04 -1.27 -63.28
CA MET A 88 -20.33 -1.53 -63.90
C MET A 88 -20.24 -1.53 -65.43
N LEU A 89 -19.63 -0.51 -66.03
CA LEU A 89 -19.43 -0.42 -67.45
C LEU A 89 -18.58 -1.58 -68.01
N THR A 90 -17.56 -1.97 -67.28
CA THR A 90 -16.71 -3.12 -67.65
C THR A 90 -17.53 -4.41 -67.66
N LEU A 91 -18.34 -4.65 -66.63
CA LEU A 91 -19.18 -5.86 -66.55
C LEU A 91 -20.32 -5.90 -67.58
N LEU A 92 -20.91 -4.74 -67.93
CA LEU A 92 -21.99 -4.69 -68.89
C LEU A 92 -21.56 -4.73 -70.35
N PHE A 93 -20.43 -4.07 -70.69
CA PHE A 93 -20.05 -3.86 -72.10
C PHE A 93 -18.81 -4.62 -72.56
N ILE A 94 -17.92 -5.03 -71.59
CA ILE A 94 -16.67 -5.68 -71.96
C ILE A 94 -16.70 -7.17 -71.62
N SER A 95 -16.94 -7.54 -70.34
CA SER A 95 -16.67 -8.88 -69.83
C SER A 95 -17.91 -9.73 -69.50
N SER A 96 -19.10 -9.22 -69.52
CA SER A 96 -20.32 -9.79 -68.94
C SER A 96 -20.29 -9.97 -67.42
N PHE A 97 -21.48 -10.02 -66.77
CA PHE A 97 -21.61 -10.14 -65.32
C PHE A 97 -21.14 -11.50 -64.79
N SER A 98 -21.22 -12.54 -65.59
CA SER A 98 -20.84 -13.92 -65.18
C SER A 98 -19.36 -14.23 -65.25
N THR A 99 -18.49 -13.24 -65.42
CA THR A 99 -17.05 -13.43 -65.50
C THR A 99 -16.34 -13.51 -64.15
N SER A 100 -15.05 -13.92 -64.19
CA SER A 100 -14.15 -13.93 -63.05
C SER A 100 -13.88 -12.54 -62.41
N LEU A 101 -14.30 -11.45 -63.07
CA LEU A 101 -14.11 -10.08 -62.59
C LEU A 101 -15.15 -9.64 -61.55
N THR A 102 -16.34 -10.24 -61.56
CA THR A 102 -17.43 -9.88 -60.65
C THR A 102 -17.05 -10.02 -59.14
N PRO A 103 -16.30 -11.06 -58.71
CA PRO A 103 -15.84 -11.16 -57.32
C PRO A 103 -15.01 -9.98 -56.84
N LEU A 104 -14.36 -9.24 -57.76
CA LEU A 104 -13.60 -8.02 -57.38
C LEU A 104 -14.51 -6.91 -56.82
N TRP A 105 -15.81 -7.00 -57.01
CA TRP A 105 -16.77 -6.09 -56.35
C TRP A 105 -16.69 -6.18 -54.82
N THR A 106 -16.21 -7.30 -54.26
CA THR A 106 -15.95 -7.43 -52.80
C THR A 106 -14.99 -6.38 -52.28
N VAL A 107 -14.01 -5.98 -53.10
CA VAL A 107 -13.07 -4.88 -52.77
C VAL A 107 -13.84 -3.55 -52.64
N LEU A 108 -14.77 -3.30 -53.55
CA LEU A 108 -15.62 -2.10 -53.49
C LEU A 108 -16.54 -2.12 -52.27
N PHE A 109 -17.03 -3.28 -51.84
CA PHE A 109 -17.79 -3.41 -50.59
C PHE A 109 -16.94 -3.03 -49.39
N LEU A 110 -15.70 -3.56 -49.31
CA LEU A 110 -14.79 -3.29 -48.20
C LEU A 110 -14.42 -1.80 -48.15
N VAL A 111 -14.03 -1.22 -49.28
CA VAL A 111 -13.66 0.20 -49.37
C VAL A 111 -14.88 1.10 -49.06
N SER A 112 -16.06 0.78 -49.57
CA SER A 112 -17.29 1.51 -49.29
C SER A 112 -17.67 1.46 -47.82
N TYR A 113 -17.48 0.29 -47.18
CA TYR A 113 -17.68 0.12 -45.75
C TYR A 113 -16.68 0.95 -44.91
N ILE A 114 -15.38 0.95 -45.27
CA ILE A 114 -14.34 1.73 -44.58
C ILE A 114 -14.64 3.23 -44.62
N TYR A 115 -15.09 3.76 -45.79
CA TYR A 115 -15.34 5.19 -45.92
C TYR A 115 -16.69 5.64 -45.33
N PHE A 116 -17.76 4.83 -45.46
CA PHE A 116 -19.13 5.22 -45.11
C PHE A 116 -19.87 4.23 -44.21
N SER A 117 -19.17 3.27 -43.65
CA SER A 117 -19.76 2.23 -42.80
C SER A 117 -20.92 1.49 -43.46
N LYS A 118 -21.96 1.13 -42.72
CA LYS A 118 -23.11 0.40 -43.21
C LYS A 118 -23.78 1.06 -44.44
N ARG A 119 -23.82 2.39 -44.52
CA ARG A 119 -24.47 3.12 -45.62
C ARG A 119 -23.71 2.96 -46.93
N GLY A 120 -22.38 2.99 -46.91
CA GLY A 120 -21.56 2.74 -48.10
C GLY A 120 -21.70 1.30 -48.59
N LEU A 121 -21.72 0.35 -47.67
CA LEU A 121 -21.90 -1.06 -47.98
C LEU A 121 -23.25 -1.31 -48.68
N TRP A 122 -24.35 -0.83 -48.13
CA TRP A 122 -25.69 -0.99 -48.77
C TRP A 122 -25.78 -0.30 -50.11
N PHE A 123 -25.16 0.86 -50.29
CA PHE A 123 -25.06 1.54 -51.57
C PHE A 123 -24.33 0.68 -52.62
N SER A 124 -23.21 0.07 -52.28
CA SER A 124 -22.44 -0.80 -53.17
C SER A 124 -23.19 -2.09 -53.51
N ILE A 125 -23.89 -2.67 -52.54
CA ILE A 125 -24.78 -3.86 -52.78
C ILE A 125 -25.91 -3.51 -53.76
N ALA A 126 -26.55 -2.37 -53.56
CA ALA A 126 -27.64 -1.93 -54.45
C ALA A 126 -27.14 -1.74 -55.89
N LEU A 127 -25.95 -1.17 -56.09
CA LEU A 127 -25.35 -1.02 -57.40
C LEU A 127 -24.97 -2.37 -58.03
N LEU A 128 -24.49 -3.34 -57.27
CA LEU A 128 -24.22 -4.70 -57.78
C LEU A 128 -25.52 -5.37 -58.27
N ILE A 129 -26.59 -5.29 -57.49
CA ILE A 129 -27.88 -5.84 -57.85
C ILE A 129 -28.42 -5.15 -59.12
N LEU A 130 -28.30 -3.81 -59.19
CA LEU A 130 -28.69 -3.06 -60.38
C LEU A 130 -27.89 -3.50 -61.62
N THR A 131 -26.58 -3.69 -61.47
CA THR A 131 -25.70 -4.17 -62.57
C THR A 131 -26.13 -5.56 -63.04
N SER A 132 -26.39 -6.47 -62.09
CA SER A 132 -26.90 -7.83 -62.38
C SER A 132 -28.25 -7.82 -63.15
N LEU A 133 -29.17 -6.95 -62.74
CA LEU A 133 -30.45 -6.78 -63.40
C LEU A 133 -30.28 -6.20 -64.80
N LEU A 134 -29.44 -5.17 -64.95
CA LEU A 134 -29.19 -4.56 -66.27
C LEU A 134 -28.58 -5.55 -67.25
N ASP A 135 -27.57 -6.33 -66.79
CA ASP A 135 -26.99 -7.38 -67.65
C ASP A 135 -28.02 -8.45 -68.04
N SER A 136 -28.87 -8.84 -67.12
CA SER A 136 -29.93 -9.82 -67.37
C SER A 136 -31.03 -9.32 -68.34
N THR A 137 -31.32 -8.00 -68.35
CA THR A 137 -32.30 -7.39 -69.28
C THR A 137 -31.69 -7.16 -70.65
N LEU A 138 -30.44 -6.76 -70.73
CA LEU A 138 -29.74 -6.57 -72.01
C LEU A 138 -29.46 -7.90 -72.71
N HIS A 139 -29.36 -9.00 -71.99
CA HIS A 139 -29.04 -10.33 -72.47
C HIS A 139 -30.13 -11.35 -72.08
N PHE A 140 -31.35 -11.07 -72.37
CA PHE A 140 -32.51 -11.85 -71.90
C PHE A 140 -32.43 -13.33 -72.30
N SER A 141 -32.08 -14.17 -71.33
CA SER A 141 -32.30 -15.61 -71.33
C SER A 141 -32.52 -16.10 -69.89
N PRO A 142 -33.41 -17.11 -69.69
CA PRO A 142 -33.64 -17.63 -68.32
C PRO A 142 -32.37 -18.11 -67.60
N GLY A 143 -31.43 -18.67 -68.35
CA GLY A 143 -30.18 -19.15 -67.80
C GLY A 143 -29.24 -18.01 -67.35
N VAL A 144 -29.18 -16.90 -68.05
CA VAL A 144 -28.39 -15.71 -67.71
C VAL A 144 -28.91 -15.08 -66.41
N PHE A 145 -30.24 -14.94 -66.31
CA PHE A 145 -30.85 -14.38 -65.10
C PHE A 145 -30.52 -15.21 -63.84
N ALA A 146 -30.67 -16.55 -63.92
CA ALA A 146 -30.35 -17.44 -62.81
C ALA A 146 -28.88 -17.38 -62.45
N THR A 147 -28.00 -17.43 -63.45
CA THR A 147 -26.53 -17.37 -63.22
C THR A 147 -26.13 -16.04 -62.59
N ASN A 148 -26.60 -14.91 -63.09
CA ASN A 148 -26.29 -13.58 -62.56
C ASN A 148 -26.77 -13.42 -61.11
N THR A 149 -27.98 -13.98 -60.81
CA THR A 149 -28.52 -13.94 -59.44
C THR A 149 -27.66 -14.73 -58.46
N VAL A 150 -27.22 -15.94 -58.85
CA VAL A 150 -26.32 -16.77 -57.99
C VAL A 150 -24.97 -16.09 -57.78
N ILE A 151 -24.37 -15.52 -58.81
CA ILE A 151 -23.09 -14.82 -58.71
C ILE A 151 -23.25 -13.58 -57.85
N ALA A 152 -24.28 -12.77 -58.03
CA ALA A 152 -24.53 -11.60 -57.20
C ALA A 152 -24.71 -11.97 -55.72
N ALA A 153 -25.49 -13.01 -55.44
CA ALA A 153 -25.68 -13.52 -54.08
C ALA A 153 -24.33 -14.00 -53.46
N GLY A 154 -23.52 -14.73 -54.23
CA GLY A 154 -22.20 -15.18 -53.79
C GLY A 154 -21.25 -14.02 -53.48
N VAL A 155 -21.20 -13.01 -54.35
CA VAL A 155 -20.37 -11.81 -54.15
C VAL A 155 -20.84 -11.01 -52.93
N VAL A 156 -22.14 -10.86 -52.71
CA VAL A 156 -22.69 -10.22 -51.52
C VAL A 156 -22.32 -11.00 -50.25
N ALA A 157 -22.45 -12.34 -50.27
CA ALA A 157 -22.07 -13.18 -49.15
C ALA A 157 -20.59 -13.04 -48.80
N LEU A 158 -19.70 -13.07 -49.80
CA LEU A 158 -18.26 -12.85 -49.61
C LEU A 158 -17.95 -11.46 -49.07
N GLY A 159 -18.60 -10.42 -49.56
CA GLY A 159 -18.44 -9.07 -49.10
C GLY A 159 -18.89 -8.89 -47.65
N LEU A 160 -20.03 -9.44 -47.27
CA LEU A 160 -20.57 -9.41 -45.91
C LEU A 160 -19.64 -10.16 -44.91
N THR A 161 -19.13 -11.33 -45.33
CA THR A 161 -18.18 -12.09 -44.49
C THR A 161 -16.87 -11.34 -44.28
N ALA A 162 -16.31 -10.72 -45.34
CA ALA A 162 -15.11 -9.91 -45.26
C ALA A 162 -15.26 -8.70 -44.30
N VAL A 163 -16.41 -8.01 -44.38
CA VAL A 163 -16.74 -6.90 -43.48
C VAL A 163 -16.94 -7.39 -42.04
N ALA A 164 -17.60 -8.53 -41.84
CA ALA A 164 -17.82 -9.12 -40.53
C ALA A 164 -16.49 -9.50 -39.83
N LEU A 165 -15.59 -10.17 -40.58
CA LEU A 165 -14.26 -10.52 -40.07
C LEU A 165 -13.43 -9.28 -39.69
N GLY A 166 -13.44 -8.25 -40.54
CA GLY A 166 -12.80 -6.98 -40.24
C GLY A 166 -13.30 -6.34 -38.93
N ARG A 167 -14.62 -6.37 -38.73
CA ARG A 167 -15.22 -5.86 -37.47
C ARG A 167 -14.82 -6.66 -36.24
N VAL A 168 -14.84 -7.98 -36.34
CA VAL A 168 -14.44 -8.85 -35.23
C VAL A 168 -12.97 -8.56 -34.83
N GLN A 169 -12.11 -8.39 -35.82
CA GLN A 169 -10.69 -8.09 -35.58
C GLN A 169 -10.51 -6.70 -34.93
N GLU A 170 -11.26 -5.68 -35.37
CA GLU A 170 -11.25 -4.33 -34.79
C GLU A 170 -11.70 -4.35 -33.32
N ILE A 171 -12.82 -5.06 -33.02
CA ILE A 171 -13.35 -5.21 -31.67
C ILE A 171 -12.35 -5.94 -30.77
N ASN A 172 -11.72 -7.01 -31.25
CA ASN A 172 -10.75 -7.78 -30.48
C ASN A 172 -9.51 -6.96 -30.18
N SER A 173 -9.00 -6.21 -31.16
CA SER A 173 -7.85 -5.31 -30.96
C SER A 173 -8.15 -4.22 -29.91
N SER A 174 -9.31 -3.56 -30.01
CA SER A 174 -9.75 -2.55 -29.05
C SER A 174 -9.94 -3.13 -27.64
N ARG A 175 -10.50 -4.35 -27.54
CA ARG A 175 -10.64 -5.05 -26.25
C ARG A 175 -9.30 -5.43 -25.64
N SER A 176 -8.33 -5.86 -26.45
CA SER A 176 -6.97 -6.17 -25.98
C SER A 176 -6.29 -4.94 -25.40
N GLN A 177 -6.32 -3.82 -26.12
CA GLN A 177 -5.77 -2.55 -25.66
C GLN A 177 -6.44 -2.04 -24.38
N ALA A 178 -7.77 -2.15 -24.28
CA ALA A 178 -8.50 -1.76 -23.08
C ALA A 178 -8.15 -2.65 -21.87
N ARG A 179 -7.94 -3.96 -22.11
CA ARG A 179 -7.50 -4.88 -21.04
C ARG A 179 -6.08 -4.56 -20.56
N GLU A 180 -5.16 -4.29 -21.47
CA GLU A 180 -3.79 -3.90 -21.11
C GLU A 180 -3.77 -2.60 -20.31
N ALA A 181 -4.52 -1.58 -20.73
CA ALA A 181 -4.68 -0.33 -20.00
C ALA A 181 -5.24 -0.57 -18.59
N LEU A 182 -6.32 -1.35 -18.48
CA LEU A 182 -6.92 -1.68 -17.19
C LEU A 182 -5.96 -2.45 -16.26
N GLN A 183 -5.20 -3.39 -16.80
CA GLN A 183 -4.20 -4.12 -16.01
C GLN A 183 -3.09 -3.18 -15.51
N ARG A 184 -2.59 -2.30 -16.38
CA ARG A 184 -1.61 -1.29 -16.01
C ARG A 184 -2.13 -0.37 -14.90
N ASP A 185 -3.35 0.13 -15.04
CA ASP A 185 -3.97 1.02 -14.03
C ASP A 185 -4.17 0.30 -12.69
N ARG A 186 -4.56 -0.99 -12.72
CA ARG A 186 -4.65 -1.81 -11.49
C ARG A 186 -3.31 -1.97 -10.80
N ILE A 187 -2.25 -2.28 -11.54
CA ILE A 187 -0.89 -2.42 -10.98
C ILE A 187 -0.45 -1.10 -10.36
N LEU A 188 -0.61 0.03 -11.06
CA LEU A 188 -0.25 1.34 -10.53
C LEU A 188 -1.05 1.68 -9.26
N THR A 189 -2.35 1.37 -9.24
CA THR A 189 -3.19 1.58 -8.05
C THR A 189 -2.73 0.71 -6.88
N LEU A 190 -2.39 -0.56 -7.11
CA LEU A 190 -1.87 -1.45 -6.07
C LEU A 190 -0.55 -0.92 -5.51
N VAL A 191 0.39 -0.53 -6.38
CA VAL A 191 1.70 0.02 -5.97
C VAL A 191 1.55 1.33 -5.20
N ASN A 192 0.62 2.21 -5.61
CA ASN A 192 0.36 3.47 -4.91
C ASN A 192 -0.32 3.31 -3.55
N ASN A 193 -1.04 2.21 -3.33
CA ASN A 193 -1.68 1.92 -2.04
C ASN A 193 -0.78 1.14 -1.06
N LEU A 194 0.45 0.79 -1.45
CA LEU A 194 1.42 0.21 -0.52
C LEU A 194 1.93 1.30 0.43
N ALA A 195 2.07 0.91 1.70
CA ALA A 195 2.57 1.81 2.75
C ALA A 195 4.07 2.08 2.63
N ASP A 196 4.82 1.12 2.08
CA ASP A 196 6.26 1.25 1.88
C ASP A 196 6.55 2.12 0.63
N ALA A 197 7.57 2.94 0.70
CA ALA A 197 8.03 3.74 -0.42
C ALA A 197 8.74 2.85 -1.45
N ILE A 198 8.27 2.86 -2.70
CA ILE A 198 8.82 2.06 -3.80
C ILE A 198 9.36 2.98 -4.88
N LEU A 199 10.61 2.76 -5.23
CA LEU A 199 11.32 3.46 -6.30
C LEU A 199 11.87 2.45 -7.30
N SER A 200 11.68 2.72 -8.59
CA SER A 200 12.40 2.02 -9.66
C SER A 200 13.36 2.97 -10.34
N ILE A 201 14.60 2.57 -10.44
CA ILE A 201 15.67 3.35 -11.09
C ILE A 201 16.28 2.55 -12.24
N ASP A 202 16.84 3.24 -13.21
CA ASP A 202 17.63 2.61 -14.28
C ASP A 202 19.06 2.28 -13.81
N LYS A 203 19.89 1.79 -14.75
CA LYS A 203 21.30 1.41 -14.48
C LYS A 203 22.16 2.59 -13.99
N ASP A 204 21.79 3.78 -14.41
CA ASP A 204 22.51 5.02 -14.12
C ASP A 204 22.02 5.69 -12.84
N GLY A 205 21.01 5.12 -12.18
CA GLY A 205 20.44 5.63 -10.94
C GLY A 205 19.37 6.70 -11.12
N VAL A 206 18.81 6.85 -12.33
CA VAL A 206 17.74 7.80 -12.62
C VAL A 206 16.39 7.16 -12.29
N VAL A 207 15.54 7.86 -11.50
CA VAL A 207 14.21 7.39 -11.12
C VAL A 207 13.30 7.34 -12.35
N ARG A 208 12.63 6.21 -12.54
CA ARG A 208 11.68 5.95 -13.62
C ARG A 208 10.25 5.77 -13.14
N VAL A 209 10.09 5.17 -11.97
CA VAL A 209 8.77 4.95 -11.35
C VAL A 209 8.92 5.13 -9.85
N TYR A 210 7.92 5.71 -9.23
CA TYR A 210 7.80 5.81 -7.78
C TYR A 210 6.32 5.77 -7.39
N ASN A 211 6.03 5.44 -6.13
CA ASN A 211 4.67 5.44 -5.60
C ASN A 211 4.41 6.65 -4.69
N ALA A 212 3.15 6.83 -4.29
CA ALA A 212 2.75 7.94 -3.42
C ALA A 212 3.45 7.90 -2.04
N ALA A 213 3.77 6.70 -1.52
CA ALA A 213 4.48 6.56 -0.25
C ALA A 213 5.90 7.16 -0.30
N CYS A 214 6.56 7.21 -1.48
CA CYS A 214 7.84 7.90 -1.64
C CYS A 214 7.73 9.39 -1.36
N LEU A 215 6.68 10.04 -1.85
CA LEU A 215 6.46 11.48 -1.63
C LEU A 215 6.21 11.76 -0.16
N ASN A 216 5.42 10.91 0.51
CA ASN A 216 5.14 11.02 1.94
C ASN A 216 6.41 10.78 2.79
N LEU A 217 7.21 9.75 2.45
CA LEU A 217 8.44 9.45 3.18
C LEU A 217 9.48 10.56 3.06
N LEU A 218 9.55 11.22 1.89
CA LEU A 218 10.51 12.29 1.60
C LEU A 218 9.97 13.69 1.91
N ASP A 219 8.77 13.77 2.46
CA ASP A 219 8.03 15.03 2.74
C ASP A 219 8.07 16.02 1.57
N THR A 220 7.80 15.54 0.34
CA THR A 220 7.89 16.35 -0.87
C THR A 220 6.70 16.13 -1.81
N ASN A 221 6.30 17.19 -2.50
CA ASN A 221 5.33 17.14 -3.60
C ASN A 221 5.99 17.25 -4.99
N ALA A 222 7.33 17.21 -5.05
CA ALA A 222 8.06 17.35 -6.30
C ALA A 222 7.98 16.06 -7.14
N ASP A 223 7.96 16.19 -8.47
CA ASP A 223 8.11 15.04 -9.36
C ASP A 223 9.53 14.48 -9.24
N LEU A 224 9.62 13.20 -8.90
CA LEU A 224 10.88 12.48 -8.75
C LEU A 224 11.35 11.84 -10.06
N ASN A 225 10.48 11.75 -11.07
CA ASN A 225 10.82 11.12 -12.35
C ASN A 225 11.94 11.89 -13.07
N GLY A 226 12.95 11.18 -13.51
CA GLY A 226 14.10 11.74 -14.20
C GLY A 226 15.20 12.32 -13.30
N LYS A 227 14.99 12.40 -11.97
CA LYS A 227 16.02 12.82 -11.02
C LYS A 227 16.93 11.65 -10.66
N HIS A 228 18.19 11.96 -10.31
CA HIS A 228 19.14 10.93 -9.88
C HIS A 228 18.90 10.58 -8.40
N ILE A 229 19.00 9.29 -8.06
CA ILE A 229 18.72 8.79 -6.70
C ILE A 229 19.57 9.46 -5.61
N LYS A 230 20.81 9.85 -5.91
CA LYS A 230 21.70 10.56 -4.98
C LYS A 230 21.21 11.98 -4.63
N GLU A 231 20.38 12.59 -5.46
CA GLU A 231 19.79 13.91 -5.21
C GLU A 231 18.55 13.80 -4.32
N ILE A 232 17.92 12.62 -4.29
CA ILE A 232 16.66 12.38 -3.61
C ILE A 232 16.89 11.73 -2.25
N LEU A 233 17.85 10.79 -2.14
CA LEU A 233 18.12 9.98 -0.96
C LEU A 233 19.54 10.19 -0.48
N THR A 234 19.69 10.93 0.61
CA THR A 234 20.96 11.06 1.32
C THR A 234 20.93 10.16 2.55
N LEU A 235 21.31 8.90 2.35
CA LEU A 235 21.37 7.92 3.45
C LEU A 235 22.70 7.99 4.16
N GLN A 236 22.66 7.83 5.50
CA GLN A 236 23.81 7.73 6.36
C GLN A 236 23.81 6.37 7.07
N ASP A 237 24.98 5.86 7.39
CA ASP A 237 25.14 4.68 8.23
C ASP A 237 25.14 5.05 9.74
N LYS A 238 25.25 4.06 10.61
CA LYS A 238 25.31 4.28 12.08
C LYS A 238 26.49 5.16 12.54
N SER A 239 27.51 5.34 11.71
CA SER A 239 28.66 6.21 12.00
C SER A 239 28.47 7.65 11.51
N GLY A 240 27.37 7.94 10.82
CA GLY A 240 27.10 9.22 10.18
C GLY A 240 27.76 9.38 8.81
N ALA A 241 28.39 8.33 8.28
CA ALA A 241 29.00 8.38 6.94
C ALA A 241 27.94 8.18 5.85
N THR A 242 28.04 8.97 4.78
CA THR A 242 27.10 8.88 3.64
C THR A 242 27.24 7.53 2.91
N VAL A 243 26.15 6.83 2.74
CA VAL A 243 26.07 5.54 2.04
C VAL A 243 25.92 5.77 0.53
N ASP A 244 26.85 5.23 -0.28
CA ASP A 244 26.69 5.21 -1.73
C ASP A 244 25.84 4.01 -2.19
N ILE A 245 24.52 4.24 -2.29
CA ILE A 245 23.55 3.23 -2.71
C ILE A 245 23.93 2.61 -4.05
N MET A 246 24.42 3.39 -5.02
CA MET A 246 24.77 2.88 -6.35
C MET A 246 25.92 1.88 -6.32
N LYS A 247 26.85 2.00 -5.37
CA LYS A 247 27.92 1.04 -5.15
C LYS A 247 27.35 -0.28 -4.63
N ASP A 248 26.45 -0.24 -3.67
CA ASP A 248 25.79 -1.41 -3.08
C ASP A 248 24.92 -2.14 -4.12
N LEU A 249 24.14 -1.40 -4.92
CA LEU A 249 23.33 -1.94 -6.00
C LEU A 249 24.13 -2.68 -7.06
N LYS A 250 25.30 -2.13 -7.44
CA LYS A 250 26.18 -2.76 -8.45
C LYS A 250 26.92 -3.98 -7.89
N ALA A 251 27.19 -4.01 -6.61
CA ALA A 251 27.87 -5.13 -5.94
C ALA A 251 26.96 -6.37 -5.79
N ASN A 252 25.66 -6.15 -5.59
CA ASN A 252 24.69 -7.21 -5.31
C ASN A 252 23.95 -7.68 -6.57
N ARG A 253 23.90 -9.01 -6.76
CA ARG A 253 23.21 -9.66 -7.89
C ARG A 253 21.82 -10.20 -7.55
N GLY A 254 21.35 -10.02 -6.34
CA GLY A 254 20.09 -10.53 -5.83
C GLY A 254 19.32 -9.51 -4.99
N VAL A 255 18.35 -9.98 -4.23
CA VAL A 255 17.66 -9.15 -3.23
C VAL A 255 18.61 -8.97 -2.05
N ALA A 256 18.77 -7.73 -1.59
CA ALA A 256 19.52 -7.40 -0.38
C ALA A 256 18.69 -6.46 0.51
N ILE A 257 18.89 -6.57 1.81
CA ILE A 257 18.20 -5.78 2.84
C ILE A 257 19.26 -5.12 3.73
N ARG A 258 19.05 -3.85 4.03
CA ARG A 258 19.83 -3.07 4.99
C ARG A 258 18.89 -2.37 5.97
N ASP A 259 19.10 -2.54 7.26
CA ASP A 259 18.34 -1.90 8.35
C ASP A 259 19.21 -0.98 9.22
N ASP A 260 20.42 -0.69 8.74
CA ASP A 260 21.45 0.09 9.41
C ASP A 260 21.55 1.53 8.88
N VAL A 261 20.62 1.96 8.05
CA VAL A 261 20.67 3.26 7.38
C VAL A 261 19.63 4.23 7.96
N THR A 262 20.01 5.51 7.97
CA THR A 262 19.18 6.63 8.39
C THR A 262 19.01 7.64 7.25
N LEU A 263 17.87 8.29 7.21
CA LEU A 263 17.53 9.38 6.29
C LEU A 263 17.28 10.63 7.13
N ASP A 264 18.05 11.69 6.88
CA ASP A 264 17.88 12.99 7.52
C ASP A 264 16.98 13.88 6.62
N LEU A 265 15.86 14.30 7.18
CA LEU A 265 14.90 15.20 6.54
C LEU A 265 14.83 16.49 7.38
N GLU A 266 15.67 17.47 7.06
CA GLU A 266 15.68 18.82 7.67
C GLU A 266 15.75 18.80 9.22
N GLY A 267 16.38 17.76 9.81
CA GLY A 267 16.55 17.59 11.25
C GLY A 267 15.74 16.45 11.88
N ASP A 268 14.80 15.89 11.15
CA ASP A 268 14.09 14.65 11.54
C ASP A 268 14.84 13.43 10.97
N VAL A 269 15.44 12.63 11.86
CA VAL A 269 16.20 11.44 11.47
C VAL A 269 15.29 10.21 11.47
N LEU A 270 14.99 9.72 10.29
CA LEU A 270 14.24 8.48 10.07
C LEU A 270 15.18 7.28 9.97
N ARG A 271 14.85 6.18 10.61
CA ARG A 271 15.53 4.88 10.42
C ARG A 271 14.85 4.11 9.34
N ILE A 272 15.60 3.75 8.30
CA ILE A 272 15.06 3.15 7.09
C ILE A 272 15.55 1.70 6.95
N GLU A 273 14.61 0.79 6.72
CA GLU A 273 14.91 -0.52 6.15
C GLU A 273 14.89 -0.37 4.62
N LEU A 274 16.04 -0.53 3.98
CA LEU A 274 16.22 -0.46 2.54
C LEU A 274 16.32 -1.87 1.95
N THR A 275 15.31 -2.28 1.21
CA THR A 275 15.36 -3.50 0.39
C THR A 275 15.58 -3.12 -1.07
N TYR A 276 16.53 -3.76 -1.73
CA TYR A 276 16.77 -3.52 -3.15
C TYR A 276 17.01 -4.80 -3.95
N SER A 277 16.62 -4.75 -5.21
CA SER A 277 16.67 -5.89 -6.13
C SER A 277 16.92 -5.43 -7.56
N PRO A 278 17.75 -6.15 -8.36
CA PRO A 278 17.91 -5.86 -9.78
C PRO A 278 16.66 -6.24 -10.59
N ILE A 279 16.30 -5.38 -11.55
CA ILE A 279 15.27 -5.68 -12.56
C ILE A 279 15.94 -6.44 -13.71
N ARG A 280 15.42 -7.64 -14.01
CA ARG A 280 15.89 -8.46 -15.13
C ARG A 280 14.86 -8.46 -16.24
N SER A 281 15.28 -8.17 -17.48
CA SER A 281 14.41 -8.26 -18.65
C SER A 281 14.07 -9.71 -18.96
N SER A 282 12.77 -10.02 -19.06
CA SER A 282 12.27 -11.35 -19.44
C SER A 282 12.50 -11.66 -20.94
N TYR A 283 12.83 -10.66 -21.74
CA TYR A 283 12.92 -10.78 -23.21
C TYR A 283 14.23 -11.38 -23.72
N SER A 284 15.21 -11.57 -22.85
CA SER A 284 16.49 -12.15 -23.24
C SER A 284 16.70 -13.55 -22.65
N MET A 285 15.93 -14.51 -23.11
CA MET A 285 16.24 -15.94 -22.95
C MET A 285 17.37 -16.43 -23.88
N SER A 286 18.19 -15.55 -24.40
CA SER A 286 19.42 -15.92 -25.14
C SER A 286 20.51 -16.27 -24.12
N LYS A 287 21.07 -17.46 -24.28
CA LYS A 287 22.06 -18.17 -23.44
C LYS A 287 23.44 -17.51 -23.34
N THR A 288 23.57 -16.20 -23.31
CA THR A 288 24.88 -15.55 -23.25
C THR A 288 24.95 -14.52 -22.12
N THR A 289 25.82 -14.83 -21.16
CA THR A 289 26.43 -14.00 -20.12
C THR A 289 25.52 -13.09 -19.28
N SER A 290 25.39 -13.45 -18.03
CA SER A 290 24.50 -12.95 -16.98
C SER A 290 24.67 -11.48 -16.52
N SER A 291 25.54 -10.68 -17.12
CA SER A 291 25.79 -9.29 -16.71
C SER A 291 25.23 -8.21 -17.64
N GLN A 292 24.75 -8.55 -18.85
CA GLN A 292 24.29 -7.56 -19.83
C GLN A 292 22.79 -7.28 -19.86
N ASN A 293 21.98 -8.00 -19.06
CA ASN A 293 20.51 -7.94 -19.14
C ASN A 293 19.81 -7.31 -17.93
N GLN A 294 20.51 -6.44 -17.24
CA GLN A 294 19.94 -5.72 -16.12
C GLN A 294 19.41 -4.36 -16.59
N ASP A 295 18.10 -4.12 -16.42
CA ASP A 295 17.44 -2.90 -16.90
C ASP A 295 17.40 -1.79 -15.83
N GLY A 296 17.71 -2.13 -14.57
CA GLY A 296 17.69 -1.20 -13.44
C GLY A 296 17.53 -1.90 -12.10
N TYR A 297 17.01 -1.18 -11.11
CA TYR A 297 16.81 -1.69 -9.76
C TYR A 297 15.46 -1.23 -9.22
N ILE A 298 14.88 -2.05 -8.35
CA ILE A 298 13.76 -1.67 -7.48
C ILE A 298 14.32 -1.47 -6.08
N LEU A 299 13.94 -0.36 -5.45
CA LEU A 299 14.24 -0.03 -4.07
C LEU A 299 12.90 0.08 -3.31
N ILE A 300 12.87 -0.51 -2.13
CA ILE A 300 11.75 -0.41 -1.18
C ILE A 300 12.33 0.18 0.11
N LEU A 301 11.77 1.30 0.54
CA LEU A 301 12.16 1.98 1.77
C LEU A 301 10.98 1.91 2.74
N ARG A 302 11.27 1.38 3.93
CA ARG A 302 10.32 1.29 5.03
C ARG A 302 10.82 2.10 6.21
N ASP A 303 10.00 2.97 6.75
CA ASP A 303 10.29 3.64 8.02
C ASP A 303 10.15 2.64 9.18
N ILE A 304 11.26 2.36 9.83
CA ILE A 304 11.35 1.48 11.01
C ILE A 304 11.68 2.24 12.29
N THR A 305 11.61 3.57 12.27
CA THR A 305 11.99 4.44 13.40
C THR A 305 11.28 4.05 14.69
N LYS A 306 9.96 3.91 14.63
CA LYS A 306 9.15 3.52 15.78
C LYS A 306 9.45 2.09 16.25
N THR A 307 9.66 1.17 15.32
CA THR A 307 9.97 -0.23 15.64
C THR A 307 11.32 -0.34 16.35
N LYS A 308 12.35 0.30 15.80
CA LYS A 308 13.71 0.31 16.40
C LYS A 308 13.74 1.03 17.74
N SER A 309 13.02 2.15 17.88
CA SER A 309 12.90 2.84 19.17
C SER A 309 12.28 1.96 20.25
N LEU A 310 11.24 1.19 19.91
CA LEU A 310 10.62 0.24 20.85
C LEU A 310 11.53 -0.94 21.18
N GLU A 311 12.30 -1.45 20.21
CA GLU A 311 13.32 -2.50 20.45
C GLU A 311 14.40 -1.99 21.39
N GLU A 312 14.95 -0.80 21.18
CA GLU A 312 15.97 -0.18 22.03
C GLU A 312 15.44 0.08 23.44
N GLU A 313 14.22 0.62 23.57
CA GLU A 313 13.58 0.81 24.88
C GLU A 313 13.41 -0.51 25.64
N ARG A 314 13.10 -1.60 24.94
CA ARG A 314 12.99 -2.94 25.53
C ARG A 314 14.35 -3.47 25.96
N ASP A 315 15.37 -3.34 25.12
CA ASP A 315 16.71 -3.86 25.40
C ASP A 315 17.39 -3.08 26.53
N GLU A 316 17.21 -1.77 26.58
CA GLU A 316 17.62 -0.93 27.73
C GLU A 316 16.91 -1.39 29.00
N PHE A 317 15.60 -1.62 28.96
CA PHE A 317 14.84 -2.12 30.08
C PHE A 317 15.38 -3.46 30.60
N ILE A 318 15.63 -4.44 29.72
CA ILE A 318 16.20 -5.75 30.08
C ILE A 318 17.60 -5.58 30.74
N SER A 319 18.42 -4.71 30.17
CA SER A 319 19.75 -4.43 30.70
C SER A 319 19.68 -3.87 32.12
N VAL A 320 18.84 -2.85 32.37
CA VAL A 320 18.64 -2.23 33.68
C VAL A 320 18.07 -3.23 34.68
N VAL A 321 17.04 -4.01 34.30
CA VAL A 321 16.48 -5.08 35.14
C VAL A 321 17.57 -6.06 35.59
N SER A 322 18.40 -6.50 34.64
CA SER A 322 19.48 -7.46 34.92
C SER A 322 20.49 -6.89 35.93
N HIS A 323 20.82 -5.61 35.79
CA HIS A 323 21.73 -4.93 36.73
C HIS A 323 21.11 -4.79 38.12
N GLU A 324 19.84 -4.35 38.19
CA GLU A 324 19.12 -4.13 39.45
C GLU A 324 18.78 -5.44 40.19
N LEU A 325 18.71 -6.57 39.51
CA LEU A 325 18.59 -7.90 40.11
C LEU A 325 19.95 -8.42 40.61
N ARG A 326 21.04 -8.16 39.90
CA ARG A 326 22.36 -8.66 40.24
C ARG A 326 22.88 -8.07 41.55
N THR A 327 22.69 -6.78 41.76
CA THR A 327 23.19 -6.06 42.94
C THR A 327 22.73 -6.66 44.27
N PRO A 328 21.41 -6.84 44.54
CA PRO A 328 20.93 -7.44 45.76
C PRO A 328 21.34 -8.91 45.91
N ILE A 329 21.43 -9.66 44.81
CA ILE A 329 21.92 -11.05 44.83
C ILE A 329 23.37 -11.08 45.32
N THR A 330 24.24 -10.22 44.79
CA THR A 330 25.65 -10.15 45.21
C THR A 330 25.80 -9.71 46.65
N ILE A 331 25.00 -8.72 47.12
CA ILE A 331 24.99 -8.29 48.52
C ILE A 331 24.57 -9.46 49.43
N MET A 332 23.48 -10.16 49.09
CA MET A 332 22.98 -11.31 49.84
C MET A 332 24.02 -12.43 49.91
N GLU A 333 24.63 -12.79 48.77
CA GLU A 333 25.67 -13.81 48.69
C GLU A 333 26.87 -13.45 49.57
N GLY A 334 27.35 -12.20 49.50
CA GLY A 334 28.44 -11.70 50.32
C GLY A 334 28.08 -11.72 51.81
N THR A 335 26.86 -11.31 52.19
CA THR A 335 26.36 -11.32 53.55
C THR A 335 26.26 -12.74 54.11
N LEU A 336 25.70 -13.67 53.33
CA LEU A 336 25.60 -15.09 53.74
C LEU A 336 26.99 -15.75 53.85
N SER A 337 27.93 -15.46 52.95
CA SER A 337 29.28 -15.93 52.98
C SER A 337 30.01 -15.44 54.24
N ASN A 338 29.84 -14.15 54.58
CA ASN A 338 30.37 -13.58 55.83
C ASN A 338 29.75 -14.24 57.08
N LEU A 339 28.42 -14.48 57.07
CA LEU A 339 27.75 -15.19 58.15
C LEU A 339 28.33 -16.60 58.36
N GLN A 340 28.57 -17.34 57.27
CA GLN A 340 29.20 -18.67 57.37
C GLN A 340 30.57 -18.64 58.03
N ILE A 341 31.38 -17.62 57.73
CA ILE A 341 32.70 -17.43 58.36
C ILE A 341 32.53 -17.03 59.81
N MET A 342 31.56 -16.19 60.15
CA MET A 342 31.30 -15.70 61.51
C MET A 342 30.77 -16.81 62.43
N LEU A 343 29.94 -17.70 61.97
CA LEU A 343 29.42 -18.85 62.76
C LEU A 343 30.49 -19.80 63.26
N GLY A 344 31.68 -19.81 62.66
CA GLY A 344 32.86 -20.60 63.13
C GLY A 344 33.72 -19.90 64.17
N ARG A 345 33.36 -18.67 64.60
CA ARG A 345 34.20 -17.86 65.55
C ARG A 345 33.50 -17.66 66.89
N PRO A 346 34.10 -18.02 68.02
CA PRO A 346 33.49 -17.93 69.36
C PRO A 346 33.32 -16.49 69.86
N ASP A 347 33.98 -15.49 69.27
CA ASP A 347 34.02 -14.11 69.73
C ASP A 347 32.96 -13.19 69.12
N ILE A 348 32.08 -13.71 68.28
CA ILE A 348 31.09 -12.90 67.60
C ILE A 348 29.75 -12.91 68.36
N GLY A 349 29.29 -11.70 68.73
CA GLY A 349 28.04 -11.52 69.46
C GLY A 349 26.81 -11.87 68.60
N GLU A 350 25.81 -12.43 69.24
CA GLU A 350 24.52 -12.83 68.63
C GLU A 350 23.82 -11.68 67.84
N THR A 351 24.03 -10.42 68.29
CA THR A 351 23.51 -9.22 67.63
C THR A 351 24.07 -9.02 66.22
N VAL A 352 25.38 -9.26 66.02
CA VAL A 352 26.03 -9.09 64.70
C VAL A 352 25.55 -10.16 63.71
N LEU A 353 25.33 -11.40 64.20
CA LEU A 353 24.76 -12.48 63.40
C LEU A 353 23.32 -12.15 63.00
N LYS A 354 22.52 -11.63 63.92
CA LYS A 354 21.15 -11.23 63.68
C LYS A 354 21.07 -10.07 62.67
N ASP A 355 21.88 -9.01 62.86
CA ASP A 355 21.91 -7.88 61.95
C ASP A 355 22.30 -8.30 60.52
N SER A 356 23.24 -9.22 60.39
CA SER A 356 23.64 -9.76 59.08
C SER A 356 22.54 -10.61 58.44
N LEU A 357 21.81 -11.42 59.23
CA LEU A 357 20.68 -12.21 58.75
C LEU A 357 19.52 -11.30 58.34
N ASP A 358 19.23 -10.27 59.13
CA ASP A 358 18.20 -9.28 58.81
C ASP A 358 18.54 -8.53 57.52
N ALA A 359 19.80 -8.14 57.32
CA ALA A 359 20.27 -7.50 56.10
C ALA A 359 20.10 -8.44 54.87
N ALA A 360 20.43 -9.74 54.99
CA ALA A 360 20.22 -10.70 53.92
C ALA A 360 18.73 -10.90 53.64
N HIS A 361 17.92 -10.98 54.70
CA HIS A 361 16.46 -11.09 54.56
C HIS A 361 15.83 -9.89 53.83
N GLU A 362 16.27 -8.67 54.16
CA GLU A 362 15.85 -7.44 53.46
C GLU A 362 16.12 -7.51 51.96
N GLN A 363 17.27 -8.06 51.54
CA GLN A 363 17.58 -8.22 50.11
C GLN A 363 16.63 -9.23 49.42
N VAL A 364 16.25 -10.32 50.11
CA VAL A 364 15.26 -11.30 49.59
C VAL A 364 13.90 -10.64 49.41
N VAL A 365 13.43 -9.89 50.42
CA VAL A 365 12.13 -9.15 50.34
C VAL A 365 12.17 -8.12 49.21
N TYR A 366 13.28 -7.43 49.04
CA TYR A 366 13.46 -6.49 47.91
C TYR A 366 13.36 -7.19 46.54
N LEU A 367 14.06 -8.34 46.38
CA LEU A 367 14.01 -9.15 45.15
C LEU A 367 12.58 -9.68 44.87
N ALA A 368 11.90 -10.19 45.90
CA ALA A 368 10.53 -10.68 45.77
C ALA A 368 9.59 -9.56 45.30
N LYS A 369 9.73 -8.36 45.86
CA LYS A 369 8.98 -7.18 45.41
C LYS A 369 9.29 -6.83 43.97
N MET A 370 10.55 -6.80 43.56
CA MET A 370 10.95 -6.50 42.17
C MET A 370 10.37 -7.49 41.19
N VAL A 371 10.45 -8.79 41.50
CA VAL A 371 9.87 -9.87 40.66
C VAL A 371 8.35 -9.70 40.52
N ASN A 372 7.67 -9.32 41.63
CA ASN A 372 6.24 -9.06 41.61
C ASN A 372 5.86 -7.84 40.77
N ASP A 373 6.61 -6.73 40.91
CA ASP A 373 6.42 -5.51 40.10
C ASP A 373 6.61 -5.81 38.61
N LEU A 374 7.64 -6.58 38.22
CA LEU A 374 7.89 -7.01 36.84
C LEU A 374 6.81 -7.95 36.31
N SER A 375 6.32 -8.88 37.15
CA SER A 375 5.23 -9.79 36.79
C SER A 375 3.94 -9.04 36.53
N THR A 376 3.62 -8.06 37.37
CA THR A 376 2.45 -7.21 37.20
C THR A 376 2.54 -6.37 35.93
N LEU A 377 3.73 -5.78 35.66
CA LEU A 377 3.97 -5.04 34.42
C LEU A 377 3.80 -5.94 33.19
N SER A 378 4.41 -7.14 33.20
CA SER A 378 4.31 -8.10 32.09
C SER A 378 2.85 -8.55 31.84
N ARG A 379 2.06 -8.76 32.90
CA ARG A 379 0.62 -9.07 32.77
C ARG A 379 -0.17 -7.90 32.17
N ALA A 380 0.12 -6.68 32.63
CA ALA A 380 -0.52 -5.49 32.10
C ALA A 380 -0.18 -5.25 30.62
N GLU A 381 1.07 -5.47 30.20
CA GLU A 381 1.47 -5.34 28.80
C GLU A 381 0.80 -6.37 27.88
N ARG A 382 0.63 -7.61 28.35
CA ARG A 382 -0.01 -8.69 27.60
C ARG A 382 -1.54 -8.67 27.65
N GLY A 383 -2.16 -7.81 28.48
CA GLY A 383 -3.61 -7.73 28.65
C GLY A 383 -4.24 -8.95 29.33
N VAL A 384 -3.47 -9.75 30.06
CA VAL A 384 -3.93 -11.02 30.65
C VAL A 384 -4.99 -10.83 31.75
N ALA A 385 -5.14 -9.63 32.29
CA ALA A 385 -6.12 -9.31 33.35
C ALA A 385 -6.98 -8.09 32.96
N ASP A 386 -7.20 -7.86 31.67
CA ASP A 386 -7.94 -6.71 31.15
C ASP A 386 -9.47 -6.91 31.21
N THR A 387 -9.95 -8.10 31.62
CA THR A 387 -11.39 -8.34 31.78
C THR A 387 -11.95 -7.52 32.94
N PRO A 388 -12.81 -6.54 32.67
CA PRO A 388 -13.44 -5.77 33.73
C PRO A 388 -14.46 -6.63 34.49
N GLU A 389 -14.48 -6.45 35.80
CA GLU A 389 -15.44 -7.04 36.70
C GLU A 389 -16.10 -5.97 37.57
N THR A 390 -17.31 -6.23 38.08
CA THR A 390 -18.01 -5.30 38.94
C THR A 390 -17.42 -5.35 40.35
N ILE A 391 -16.75 -4.28 40.77
CA ILE A 391 -16.07 -4.18 42.04
C ILE A 391 -16.89 -3.32 43.00
N THR A 392 -17.26 -3.86 44.16
CA THR A 392 -17.83 -3.11 45.25
C THR A 392 -16.75 -2.26 45.91
N VAL A 393 -16.78 -0.95 45.66
CA VAL A 393 -15.72 -0.04 46.12
C VAL A 393 -15.53 -0.05 47.62
N ARG A 394 -16.62 -0.10 48.40
CA ARG A 394 -16.53 -0.15 49.84
C ARG A 394 -15.78 -1.37 50.34
N ALA A 395 -16.06 -2.55 49.80
CA ALA A 395 -15.38 -3.79 50.19
C ALA A 395 -13.87 -3.73 49.86
N LEU A 396 -13.50 -3.22 48.67
CA LEU A 396 -12.08 -3.06 48.27
C LEU A 396 -11.35 -2.12 49.25
N VAL A 397 -11.94 -1.00 49.61
CA VAL A 397 -11.34 -0.02 50.54
C VAL A 397 -11.21 -0.61 51.94
N ASP A 398 -12.24 -1.30 52.44
CA ASP A 398 -12.21 -1.95 53.75
C ASP A 398 -11.13 -3.05 53.81
N ASP A 399 -10.94 -3.81 52.76
CA ASP A 399 -9.87 -4.85 52.65
C ASP A 399 -8.48 -4.21 52.66
N LEU A 400 -8.25 -3.15 51.88
CA LEU A 400 -7.01 -2.41 51.89
C LEU A 400 -6.72 -1.77 53.24
N TYR A 401 -7.75 -1.21 53.90
CA TYR A 401 -7.58 -0.64 55.19
C TYR A 401 -7.16 -1.70 56.25
N LYS A 402 -7.84 -2.85 56.30
CA LYS A 402 -7.50 -3.98 57.17
C LYS A 402 -6.06 -4.46 56.95
N GLU A 403 -5.60 -4.47 55.70
CA GLU A 403 -4.24 -4.93 55.33
C GLU A 403 -3.16 -3.93 55.78
N TYR A 404 -3.41 -2.61 55.66
CA TYR A 404 -2.37 -1.59 55.89
C TYR A 404 -2.49 -0.81 57.20
N ALA A 405 -3.62 -0.81 57.87
CA ALA A 405 -3.74 -0.10 59.15
C ALA A 405 -2.80 -0.63 60.25
N PRO A 406 -2.59 -1.96 60.42
CA PRO A 406 -1.62 -2.46 61.41
C PRO A 406 -0.18 -2.05 61.09
N GLN A 407 0.15 -1.92 59.80
CA GLN A 407 1.47 -1.47 59.38
C GLN A 407 1.69 0.02 59.69
N ALA A 408 0.67 0.84 59.54
CA ALA A 408 0.71 2.25 59.91
C ALA A 408 0.84 2.41 61.43
N GLU A 409 0.05 1.64 62.20
CA GLU A 409 0.09 1.66 63.68
C GLU A 409 1.47 1.25 64.22
N ALA A 410 2.09 0.18 63.63
CA ALA A 410 3.44 -0.22 63.98
C ALA A 410 4.48 0.88 63.76
N LYS A 411 4.24 1.78 62.79
CA LYS A 411 5.03 2.97 62.53
C LYS A 411 4.60 4.23 63.29
N LYS A 412 3.59 4.13 64.16
CA LYS A 412 2.96 5.26 64.90
C LYS A 412 2.36 6.33 63.97
N LEU A 413 1.85 5.93 62.83
CA LEU A 413 1.18 6.80 61.85
C LEU A 413 -0.35 6.67 62.00
N HIS A 414 -1.06 7.79 61.84
CA HIS A 414 -2.53 7.77 61.78
C HIS A 414 -2.97 7.45 60.37
N PHE A 415 -3.62 6.29 60.17
CA PHE A 415 -4.22 5.94 58.87
C PHE A 415 -5.72 6.20 58.92
N ASN A 416 -6.17 7.23 58.21
CA ASN A 416 -7.57 7.70 58.21
C ASN A 416 -8.29 7.28 56.94
N LEU A 417 -9.59 6.88 57.09
CA LEU A 417 -10.50 6.70 55.97
C LEU A 417 -11.45 7.90 55.91
N ASP A 418 -11.57 8.50 54.71
CA ASP A 418 -12.54 9.55 54.40
C ASP A 418 -13.39 9.09 53.21
N LEU A 419 -14.59 8.55 53.50
CA LEU A 419 -15.42 7.85 52.53
C LEU A 419 -16.79 8.46 52.46
N ASP A 420 -17.25 8.77 51.23
CA ASP A 420 -18.63 9.16 51.01
C ASP A 420 -19.61 8.00 51.34
N SER A 421 -20.82 8.33 51.71
CA SER A 421 -21.84 7.36 52.16
C SER A 421 -22.26 6.36 51.06
N HIS A 422 -22.24 6.76 49.79
CA HIS A 422 -22.73 5.99 48.65
C HIS A 422 -21.69 5.89 47.55
N LEU A 423 -20.72 4.97 47.70
CA LEU A 423 -19.61 4.80 46.74
C LEU A 423 -20.03 4.00 45.49
N GLY A 424 -20.97 3.05 45.62
CA GLY A 424 -21.39 2.22 44.47
C GLY A 424 -20.37 1.20 44.00
N HIS A 425 -20.40 0.94 42.69
CA HIS A 425 -19.56 -0.05 42.02
C HIS A 425 -18.79 0.58 40.88
N VAL A 426 -17.64 0.00 40.54
CA VAL A 426 -16.87 0.34 39.35
C VAL A 426 -16.64 -0.92 38.53
N SER A 427 -16.68 -0.78 37.22
CA SER A 427 -16.32 -1.86 36.29
C SER A 427 -14.86 -1.71 35.89
N ALA A 428 -14.00 -2.57 36.43
CA ALA A 428 -12.57 -2.48 36.25
C ALA A 428 -11.90 -3.83 36.52
N SER A 429 -10.63 -4.00 36.12
CA SER A 429 -9.83 -5.13 36.59
C SER A 429 -9.53 -4.97 38.09
N SER A 430 -10.01 -5.91 38.90
CA SER A 430 -9.78 -5.93 40.36
C SER A 430 -8.32 -5.97 40.70
N LEU A 431 -7.54 -6.78 39.96
CA LEU A 431 -6.09 -6.86 40.11
C LEU A 431 -5.43 -5.51 39.88
N TYR A 432 -5.74 -4.83 38.77
CA TYR A 432 -5.09 -3.57 38.44
C TYR A 432 -5.49 -2.44 39.38
N LEU A 433 -6.75 -2.39 39.79
CA LEU A 433 -7.23 -1.38 40.70
C LEU A 433 -6.63 -1.54 42.12
N LYS A 434 -6.57 -2.80 42.62
CA LYS A 434 -5.93 -3.12 43.89
C LYS A 434 -4.45 -2.77 43.89
N GLU A 435 -3.70 -3.21 42.89
CA GLU A 435 -2.26 -2.94 42.77
C GLU A 435 -1.95 -1.43 42.66
N LEU A 436 -2.78 -0.66 41.91
CA LEU A 436 -2.63 0.79 41.81
C LEU A 436 -2.77 1.47 43.17
N LEU A 437 -3.80 1.13 43.91
CA LEU A 437 -4.06 1.66 45.25
C LEU A 437 -2.99 1.23 46.26
N GLN A 438 -2.56 -0.03 46.23
CA GLN A 438 -1.49 -0.56 47.05
C GLN A 438 -0.17 0.19 46.82
N ASN A 439 0.17 0.54 45.58
CA ASN A 439 1.35 1.34 45.28
C ASN A 439 1.29 2.73 45.94
N PHE A 440 0.13 3.38 45.94
CA PHE A 440 0.00 4.68 46.59
C PHE A 440 0.08 4.56 48.10
N ILE A 441 -0.65 3.61 48.72
CA ILE A 441 -0.65 3.39 50.18
C ILE A 441 0.73 2.99 50.68
N THR A 442 1.43 2.06 49.99
CA THR A 442 2.76 1.62 50.41
C THR A 442 3.80 2.74 50.28
N ASN A 443 3.69 3.60 49.23
CA ASN A 443 4.52 4.78 49.11
C ASN A 443 4.24 5.79 50.27
N ALA A 444 3.00 6.06 50.57
CA ALA A 444 2.62 6.93 51.69
C ALA A 444 3.19 6.41 53.05
N LEU A 445 3.03 5.10 53.34
CA LEU A 445 3.60 4.45 54.51
C LEU A 445 5.14 4.49 54.59
N LYS A 446 5.78 4.45 53.43
CA LYS A 446 7.21 4.42 53.29
C LYS A 446 7.83 5.81 53.52
N TYR A 447 7.24 6.85 52.97
CA TYR A 447 7.81 8.18 52.93
C TYR A 447 7.24 9.12 54.02
N THR A 448 6.36 8.62 54.88
CA THR A 448 5.89 9.35 56.07
C THR A 448 6.54 8.75 57.31
N LYS A 449 7.37 9.54 57.99
CA LYS A 449 8.00 9.13 59.27
C LYS A 449 7.12 9.42 60.47
N GLU A 450 6.39 10.55 60.44
CA GLU A 450 5.45 11.02 61.48
C GLU A 450 4.26 11.72 60.85
N GLY A 451 3.07 11.62 61.45
CA GLY A 451 1.89 12.28 60.98
C GLY A 451 0.79 11.32 60.50
N SER A 452 0.17 11.58 59.36
CA SER A 452 -0.99 10.85 58.92
C SER A 452 -1.01 10.52 57.43
N ILE A 453 -1.72 9.44 57.10
CA ILE A 453 -2.08 9.04 55.75
C ILE A 453 -3.59 9.04 55.69
N THR A 454 -4.19 9.66 54.67
CA THR A 454 -5.63 9.69 54.45
C THR A 454 -5.95 8.99 53.13
N PHE A 455 -6.72 7.92 53.21
CA PHE A 455 -7.29 7.27 52.03
C PHE A 455 -8.71 7.75 51.86
N ARG A 456 -8.94 8.55 50.84
CA ARG A 456 -10.24 9.16 50.54
C ARG A 456 -10.83 8.57 49.28
N VAL A 457 -12.14 8.29 49.33
CA VAL A 457 -12.91 7.97 48.12
C VAL A 457 -14.17 8.84 48.14
N ALA A 458 -14.23 9.73 47.16
CA ALA A 458 -15.36 10.66 47.02
C ALA A 458 -16.11 10.41 45.72
N ARG A 459 -17.44 10.48 45.78
CA ARG A 459 -18.31 10.39 44.62
C ARG A 459 -18.72 11.78 44.15
N LYS A 460 -18.47 12.06 42.90
CA LYS A 460 -18.95 13.27 42.24
C LYS A 460 -19.67 12.88 40.97
N ASP A 461 -20.98 13.06 40.96
CA ASP A 461 -21.85 12.65 39.86
C ASP A 461 -21.67 11.16 39.52
N ASP A 462 -21.29 10.83 38.28
CA ASP A 462 -21.07 9.48 37.79
C ASP A 462 -19.61 9.03 37.90
N HIS A 463 -18.80 9.67 38.72
CA HIS A 463 -17.39 9.35 38.88
C HIS A 463 -17.00 9.19 40.35
N LEU A 464 -16.04 8.29 40.59
CA LEU A 464 -15.39 8.12 41.87
C LEU A 464 -13.96 8.62 41.79
N THR A 465 -13.56 9.47 42.69
CA THR A 465 -12.17 9.92 42.88
C THR A 465 -11.56 9.11 44.01
N PHE A 466 -10.50 8.39 43.71
CA PHE A 466 -9.65 7.70 44.68
C PHE A 466 -8.45 8.57 44.97
N GLU A 467 -8.15 8.81 46.23
CA GLU A 467 -7.10 9.73 46.66
C GLU A 467 -6.38 9.16 47.87
N VAL A 468 -5.02 9.14 47.79
CA VAL A 468 -4.16 8.81 48.93
C VAL A 468 -3.29 10.01 49.20
N LYS A 469 -3.46 10.62 50.36
CA LYS A 469 -2.74 11.80 50.81
C LYS A 469 -1.86 11.44 52.02
N ASP A 470 -0.60 11.84 51.97
CA ASP A 470 0.37 11.69 53.07
C ASP A 470 0.87 13.04 53.55
N THR A 471 1.41 13.07 54.79
CA THR A 471 2.09 14.23 55.38
C THR A 471 3.59 14.04 55.41
N GLY A 472 4.13 13.23 54.52
CA GLY A 472 5.53 12.83 54.46
C GLY A 472 6.47 13.87 53.89
N ILE A 473 7.61 13.38 53.43
CA ILE A 473 8.73 14.23 52.92
C ILE A 473 8.38 15.04 51.68
N GLY A 474 7.29 14.65 50.95
CA GLY A 474 6.93 15.26 49.68
C GLY A 474 7.98 15.07 48.57
N ILE A 475 7.71 15.68 47.39
CA ILE A 475 8.51 15.51 46.17
C ILE A 475 8.98 16.88 45.69
N SER A 476 10.29 17.00 45.42
CA SER A 476 10.88 18.22 44.88
C SER A 476 10.37 18.53 43.48
N LYS A 477 10.34 19.81 43.08
CA LYS A 477 9.92 20.21 41.73
C LYS A 477 10.75 19.58 40.60
N SER A 478 12.05 19.38 40.85
CA SER A 478 12.98 18.74 39.90
C SER A 478 12.68 17.26 39.66
N ASP A 479 12.12 16.59 40.68
CA ASP A 479 11.84 15.16 40.64
C ASP A 479 10.44 14.85 40.10
N GLN A 480 9.49 15.80 40.27
CA GLN A 480 8.11 15.61 39.88
C GLN A 480 7.90 15.16 38.41
N GLY A 481 8.75 15.65 37.50
CA GLY A 481 8.72 15.21 36.08
C GLY A 481 9.30 13.81 35.82
N LYS A 482 9.98 13.20 36.84
CA LYS A 482 10.73 11.96 36.66
C LYS A 482 10.21 10.79 37.50
N ILE A 483 9.31 11.04 38.50
CA ILE A 483 8.84 10.01 39.43
C ILE A 483 8.12 8.83 38.80
N PHE A 484 7.62 8.99 37.59
CA PHE A 484 6.96 7.94 36.79
C PHE A 484 7.91 7.24 35.83
N ASN A 485 9.20 7.61 35.77
CA ASN A 485 10.18 6.93 34.95
C ASN A 485 10.60 5.59 35.58
N LYS A 486 10.96 4.63 34.71
CA LYS A 486 11.46 3.30 35.13
C LYS A 486 12.69 3.44 36.05
N PHE A 487 12.68 2.75 37.19
CA PHE A 487 13.78 2.69 38.14
C PHE A 487 14.21 4.05 38.75
N TYR A 488 13.37 5.09 38.56
CA TYR A 488 13.71 6.40 39.09
C TYR A 488 13.55 6.44 40.60
N ARG A 489 14.56 6.97 41.28
CA ARG A 489 14.58 7.28 42.72
C ARG A 489 15.18 8.66 42.90
N SER A 490 14.58 9.47 43.77
CA SER A 490 15.11 10.78 44.09
C SER A 490 16.50 10.66 44.74
N GLU A 491 17.37 11.62 44.47
CA GLU A 491 18.71 11.71 45.12
C GLU A 491 18.66 12.22 46.57
N ASP A 492 17.48 12.59 47.08
CA ASP A 492 17.28 12.98 48.46
C ASP A 492 17.74 11.83 49.39
N TYR A 493 18.64 12.13 50.33
CA TYR A 493 19.20 11.14 51.24
C TYR A 493 18.12 10.36 52.02
N ARG A 494 16.97 11.02 52.33
CA ARG A 494 15.83 10.42 53.03
C ARG A 494 15.14 9.33 52.22
N THR A 495 15.20 9.43 50.89
CA THR A 495 14.69 8.38 49.99
C THR A 495 15.70 7.25 49.81
N ARG A 496 17.01 7.53 49.96
CA ARG A 496 18.06 6.51 49.91
C ARG A 496 18.04 5.58 51.10
N GLU A 497 17.70 6.09 52.29
CA GLU A 497 17.55 5.30 53.52
C GLU A 497 16.36 4.30 53.44
N THR A 498 15.45 4.48 52.52
CA THR A 498 14.28 3.60 52.37
C THR A 498 14.45 2.64 51.19
N SER A 499 14.25 1.33 51.40
CA SER A 499 14.32 0.33 50.32
C SER A 499 13.23 0.53 49.27
N GLY A 500 13.55 0.32 47.97
CA GLY A 500 12.54 0.41 46.93
C GLY A 500 13.09 0.25 45.53
N THR A 501 12.31 -0.41 44.68
CA THR A 501 12.67 -0.81 43.31
C THR A 501 12.69 0.35 42.29
N GLY A 502 12.06 1.50 42.59
CA GLY A 502 11.84 2.56 41.61
C GLY A 502 10.84 2.19 40.51
N LEU A 503 10.21 1.01 40.59
CA LEU A 503 9.20 0.54 39.60
C LEU A 503 7.77 0.86 40.02
N GLY A 504 7.47 1.02 41.31
CA GLY A 504 6.07 1.10 41.80
C GLY A 504 5.23 2.19 41.12
N LEU A 505 5.73 3.45 41.04
CA LEU A 505 5.00 4.53 40.39
C LEU A 505 4.94 4.36 38.85
N TYR A 506 5.95 3.79 38.23
CA TYR A 506 5.92 3.45 36.81
C TYR A 506 4.86 2.39 36.52
N VAL A 507 4.80 1.32 37.33
CA VAL A 507 3.75 0.29 37.27
C VAL A 507 2.38 0.93 37.49
N ALA A 508 2.23 1.76 38.53
CA ALA A 508 0.99 2.49 38.80
C ALA A 508 0.50 3.31 37.59
N ALA A 509 1.40 4.02 36.91
CA ALA A 509 1.05 4.78 35.72
C ALA A 509 0.59 3.89 34.54
N LYS A 510 1.22 2.73 34.36
CA LYS A 510 0.80 1.74 33.33
C LYS A 510 -0.56 1.13 33.67
N LEU A 511 -0.79 0.79 34.94
CA LEU A 511 -2.09 0.26 35.41
C LEU A 511 -3.20 1.29 35.27
N ALA A 512 -2.97 2.55 35.64
CA ALA A 512 -3.94 3.62 35.45
C ALA A 512 -4.34 3.77 33.97
N LYS A 513 -3.37 3.74 33.06
CA LYS A 513 -3.63 3.76 31.61
C LYS A 513 -4.48 2.56 31.16
N LYS A 514 -4.24 1.37 31.70
CA LYS A 514 -5.04 0.15 31.43
C LYS A 514 -6.44 0.23 31.99
N LEU A 515 -6.63 0.91 33.12
CA LEU A 515 -7.95 1.21 33.71
C LEU A 515 -8.68 2.36 32.99
N GLY A 516 -8.10 2.94 31.94
CA GLY A 516 -8.68 4.05 31.19
C GLY A 516 -8.65 5.39 31.93
N THR A 517 -7.76 5.53 32.91
CA THR A 517 -7.61 6.74 33.74
C THR A 517 -6.19 7.30 33.72
N LYS A 518 -5.99 8.45 34.34
CA LYS A 518 -4.70 9.08 34.56
C LYS A 518 -4.48 9.36 36.03
N ILE A 519 -3.23 9.23 36.47
CA ILE A 519 -2.83 9.64 37.81
C ILE A 519 -2.65 11.15 37.81
N ASP A 520 -3.36 11.82 38.73
CA ASP A 520 -3.12 13.20 39.08
C ASP A 520 -2.39 13.23 40.43
N PHE A 521 -1.41 14.14 40.59
CA PHE A 521 -0.67 14.23 41.82
C PHE A 521 -0.31 15.68 42.18
N HIS A 522 -0.33 15.96 43.47
CA HIS A 522 0.08 17.24 44.02
C HIS A 522 1.07 16.96 45.18
N SER A 523 2.25 17.53 45.09
CA SER A 523 3.25 17.36 46.14
C SER A 523 4.08 18.62 46.34
N ARG A 524 4.47 18.84 47.57
CA ARG A 524 5.39 19.91 47.97
C ARG A 524 6.40 19.35 48.96
N LEU A 525 7.67 19.61 48.75
CA LEU A 525 8.75 19.16 49.60
C LEU A 525 8.47 19.56 51.09
N ASN A 526 8.58 18.61 52.00
CA ASN A 526 8.28 18.70 53.42
C ASN A 526 6.80 18.96 53.81
N HIS A 527 5.87 18.76 52.86
CA HIS A 527 4.44 18.95 53.09
C HIS A 527 3.60 17.74 52.63
N GLY A 528 4.26 16.65 52.27
CA GLY A 528 3.64 15.43 51.82
C GLY A 528 3.24 15.44 50.33
N SER A 529 2.52 14.38 49.95
CA SER A 529 2.08 14.14 48.59
C SER A 529 0.61 13.71 48.62
N ASN A 530 -0.06 13.95 47.48
CA ASN A 530 -1.41 13.52 47.21
C ASN A 530 -1.46 12.90 45.83
N PHE A 531 -1.78 11.61 45.73
CA PHE A 531 -1.97 10.89 44.50
C PHE A 531 -3.43 10.53 44.33
N SER A 532 -4.00 10.79 43.15
CA SER A 532 -5.40 10.53 42.87
C SER A 532 -5.63 10.07 41.44
N PHE A 533 -6.77 9.41 41.23
CA PHE A 533 -7.30 9.08 39.92
C PHE A 533 -8.82 8.97 39.97
N VAL A 534 -9.45 8.96 38.80
CA VAL A 534 -10.90 8.98 38.67
C VAL A 534 -11.37 7.79 37.85
N LEU A 535 -12.40 7.07 38.30
CA LEU A 535 -13.07 6.02 37.56
C LEU A 535 -14.58 6.30 37.46
N PRO A 536 -15.24 5.89 36.36
CA PRO A 536 -16.69 6.00 36.23
C PRO A 536 -17.38 5.01 37.17
N VAL A 537 -18.51 5.44 37.75
CA VAL A 537 -19.41 4.58 38.53
C VAL A 537 -20.17 3.68 37.56
N GLU A 538 -20.27 2.40 37.86
CA GLU A 538 -21.10 1.49 37.09
C GLU A 538 -22.58 1.86 37.35
N SER A 539 -23.31 2.31 36.31
CA SER A 539 -24.74 2.61 36.46
C SER A 539 -25.53 1.33 36.71
N SER A 540 -26.35 1.32 37.75
CA SER A 540 -27.21 0.18 38.12
C SER A 540 -28.33 -0.14 37.10
N ASP A 541 -28.31 0.49 35.93
CA ASP A 541 -29.39 0.41 34.92
C ASP A 541 -29.12 -0.60 33.78
N LYS A 542 -28.23 -1.58 33.99
CA LYS A 542 -28.12 -2.70 33.05
C LYS A 542 -28.44 -4.03 33.72
N ARG A 543 -29.71 -4.24 34.02
CA ARG A 543 -30.35 -5.56 34.20
C ARG A 543 -31.53 -5.71 33.26
#